data_2c24c21677561db43b8167d98964261b
#
_entry.id   2c24c21677561db43b8167d98964261b
#
_cell.length_a   1.000
_cell.length_b   1.000
_cell.length_c   1.000
_cell.angle_alpha   90.00
_cell.angle_beta   90.00
_cell.angle_gamma   90.00
#
_symmetry.space_group_name_H-M   'P 1'
#
loop_
_entity.id
_entity.type
_entity.pdbx_description
1 polymer ?
#
loop_
_entity_poly.entity_id
_entity_poly.type
_entity_poly.pdbx_seq_one_letter_code
_entity_poly.pdbx_strand_id
1 'polypeptide(L)'
;MVPRTLLNLIDKNEYLKIVSDLYISNGFEFYLVGGAVRDGILDIDTKDFDFTTNATPEDSISLLNSNGYKTTEIGREFGTIELQIDDNSVHITTYRKDTYENTSRNPSIESAADLNTDLSRRDFTINSIAYSIKENELVDPFLGLKDLASGTVSYTHLRAHETNV
;
A
#
# COMPACT_ATOMS: atom_id res chain seq x y z
N MET A 1 15.02 10.98 2.49
CA MET A 1 14.86 11.63 1.16
C MET A 1 14.17 10.67 0.20
N VAL A 2 13.17 11.16 -0.51
CA VAL A 2 12.45 10.35 -1.50
C VAL A 2 13.28 10.27 -2.80
N PRO A 3 13.55 9.05 -3.30
CA PRO A 3 14.31 8.89 -4.54
C PRO A 3 13.64 9.57 -5.74
N ARG A 4 14.45 10.18 -6.59
CA ARG A 4 13.97 10.87 -7.80
C ARG A 4 13.21 9.94 -8.74
N THR A 5 13.63 8.68 -8.81
CA THR A 5 12.99 7.66 -9.65
C THR A 5 11.54 7.41 -9.25
N LEU A 6 11.26 7.40 -7.92
CA LEU A 6 9.89 7.27 -7.42
C LEU A 6 9.06 8.52 -7.76
N LEU A 7 9.62 9.70 -7.60
CA LEU A 7 8.95 10.95 -7.98
C LEU A 7 8.60 10.96 -9.47
N ASN A 8 9.51 10.50 -10.31
CA ASN A 8 9.28 10.41 -11.76
C ASN A 8 8.13 9.44 -12.09
N LEU A 9 8.03 8.32 -11.39
CA LEU A 9 6.93 7.37 -11.58
C LEU A 9 5.59 8.04 -11.26
N ILE A 10 5.53 8.79 -10.17
CA ILE A 10 4.31 9.50 -9.76
C ILE A 10 3.97 10.61 -10.77
N ASP A 11 4.97 11.36 -11.24
CA ASP A 11 4.75 12.44 -12.22
C ASP A 11 4.24 11.92 -13.56
N LYS A 12 4.66 10.74 -13.99
CA LYS A 12 4.14 10.07 -15.19
C LYS A 12 2.68 9.63 -15.04
N ASN A 13 2.20 9.48 -13.82
CA ASN A 13 0.88 8.94 -13.51
C ASN A 13 0.11 9.92 -12.62
N GLU A 14 -0.20 11.09 -13.16
CA GLU A 14 -0.81 12.19 -12.40
C GLU A 14 -2.14 11.81 -11.74
N TYR A 15 -2.88 10.85 -12.28
CA TYR A 15 -4.12 10.37 -11.67
C TYR A 15 -3.89 9.83 -10.24
N LEU A 16 -2.68 9.37 -9.94
CA LEU A 16 -2.34 8.91 -8.58
C LEU A 16 -2.40 10.06 -7.58
N LYS A 17 -1.97 11.26 -8.00
CA LYS A 17 -2.07 12.46 -7.17
C LYS A 17 -3.52 12.86 -6.94
N ILE A 18 -4.33 12.78 -7.98
CA ILE A 18 -5.76 13.13 -7.92
C ILE A 18 -6.49 12.19 -6.95
N VAL A 19 -6.27 10.89 -7.06
CA VAL A 19 -6.89 9.91 -6.16
C VAL A 19 -6.39 10.11 -4.73
N SER A 20 -5.08 10.33 -4.54
CA SER A 20 -4.52 10.60 -3.22
C SER A 20 -5.17 11.84 -2.57
N ASP A 21 -5.26 12.95 -3.31
CA ASP A 21 -5.86 14.18 -2.80
C ASP A 21 -7.33 13.97 -2.45
N LEU A 22 -8.05 13.15 -3.20
CA LEU A 22 -9.45 12.84 -2.93
C LEU A 22 -9.62 12.18 -1.55
N TYR A 23 -8.77 11.20 -1.22
CA TYR A 23 -8.82 10.54 0.09
C TYR A 23 -8.39 11.48 1.21
N ILE A 24 -7.27 12.16 1.06
CA ILE A 24 -6.72 13.03 2.09
C ILE A 24 -7.68 14.20 2.39
N SER A 25 -8.25 14.83 1.38
CA SER A 25 -9.18 15.95 1.56
C SER A 25 -10.49 15.54 2.23
N ASN A 26 -10.82 14.26 2.22
CA ASN A 26 -11.98 13.70 2.93
C ASN A 26 -11.63 13.10 4.29
N GLY A 27 -10.42 13.36 4.80
CA GLY A 27 -10.01 12.98 6.14
C GLY A 27 -9.45 11.57 6.29
N PHE A 28 -9.16 10.90 5.18
CA PHE A 28 -8.58 9.55 5.21
C PHE A 28 -7.07 9.58 5.04
N GLU A 29 -6.40 8.58 5.62
CA GLU A 29 -5.00 8.28 5.32
C GLU A 29 -4.92 7.52 4.00
N PHE A 30 -3.85 7.74 3.25
CA PHE A 30 -3.71 7.12 1.92
C PHE A 30 -2.23 7.01 1.54
N TYR A 31 -1.76 5.78 1.32
CA TYR A 31 -0.36 5.50 1.04
C TYR A 31 -0.19 4.54 -0.12
N LEU A 32 0.72 4.86 -1.03
CA LEU A 32 1.21 3.90 -2.02
C LEU A 32 2.09 2.88 -1.29
N VAL A 33 1.92 1.60 -1.60
CA VAL A 33 2.62 0.52 -0.89
C VAL A 33 3.06 -0.58 -1.86
N GLY A 34 3.85 -1.50 -1.34
CA GLY A 34 4.17 -2.75 -2.00
C GLY A 34 5.10 -2.61 -3.20
N GLY A 35 4.86 -3.44 -4.21
CA GLY A 35 5.72 -3.53 -5.39
C GLY A 35 5.87 -2.23 -6.16
N ALA A 36 4.85 -1.37 -6.18
CA ALA A 36 4.93 -0.09 -6.90
C ALA A 36 5.94 0.87 -6.26
N VAL A 37 6.03 0.90 -4.93
CA VAL A 37 7.06 1.72 -4.24
C VAL A 37 8.44 1.16 -4.53
N ARG A 38 8.62 -0.14 -4.35
CA ARG A 38 9.88 -0.83 -4.66
C ARG A 38 10.32 -0.57 -6.10
N ASP A 39 9.44 -0.82 -7.05
CA ASP A 39 9.74 -0.68 -8.48
C ASP A 39 10.03 0.79 -8.84
N GLY A 40 9.29 1.73 -8.27
CA GLY A 40 9.55 3.16 -8.45
C GLY A 40 10.94 3.56 -7.95
N ILE A 41 11.37 3.05 -6.82
CA ILE A 41 12.71 3.29 -6.28
C ILE A 41 13.79 2.71 -7.20
N LEU A 42 13.53 1.52 -7.77
CA LEU A 42 14.47 0.82 -8.67
C LEU A 42 14.39 1.31 -10.13
N ASP A 43 13.58 2.31 -10.43
CA ASP A 43 13.36 2.83 -11.78
C ASP A 43 12.78 1.78 -12.74
N ILE A 44 11.89 0.94 -12.23
CA ILE A 44 11.15 -0.07 -12.98
C ILE A 44 9.73 0.45 -13.21
N ASP A 45 9.29 0.53 -14.46
CA ASP A 45 7.93 0.93 -14.78
C ASP A 45 6.92 -0.12 -14.30
N THR A 46 5.79 0.35 -13.80
CA THR A 46 4.67 -0.50 -13.39
C THR A 46 3.35 0.13 -13.81
N LYS A 47 2.38 -0.73 -14.05
CA LYS A 47 0.98 -0.34 -14.31
C LYS A 47 0.04 -0.73 -13.18
N ASP A 48 0.57 -1.42 -12.17
CA ASP A 48 -0.18 -1.89 -11.01
C ASP A 48 0.22 -1.09 -9.79
N PHE A 49 -0.75 -0.40 -9.21
CA PHE A 49 -0.52 0.45 -8.05
C PHE A 49 -1.41 -0.01 -6.90
N ASP A 50 -0.78 -0.34 -5.77
CA ASP A 50 -1.47 -0.73 -4.55
C ASP A 50 -1.40 0.42 -3.54
N PHE A 51 -2.58 0.79 -3.03
CA PHE A 51 -2.71 1.75 -1.94
C PHE A 51 -3.31 1.09 -0.72
N THR A 52 -2.99 1.62 0.43
CA THR A 52 -3.59 1.24 1.69
C THR A 52 -4.16 2.48 2.38
N THR A 53 -5.28 2.32 3.08
CA THR A 53 -6.06 3.43 3.65
C THR A 53 -6.78 2.99 4.91
N ASN A 54 -7.13 3.96 5.77
CA ASN A 54 -8.02 3.72 6.90
C ASN A 54 -9.50 3.84 6.53
N ALA A 55 -9.83 4.22 5.29
CA ALA A 55 -11.21 4.19 4.81
C ALA A 55 -11.72 2.75 4.72
N THR A 56 -12.96 2.52 5.10
CA THR A 56 -13.59 1.21 4.88
C THR A 56 -13.83 0.98 3.40
N PRO A 57 -14.04 -0.27 2.93
CA PRO A 57 -14.40 -0.49 1.53
C PRO A 57 -15.63 0.30 1.09
N GLU A 58 -16.63 0.40 1.96
CA GLU A 58 -17.86 1.18 1.71
C GLU A 58 -17.55 2.66 1.55
N ASP A 59 -16.69 3.22 2.42
CA ASP A 59 -16.25 4.61 2.32
C ASP A 59 -15.53 4.86 1.00
N SER A 60 -14.65 3.96 0.61
CA SER A 60 -13.89 4.07 -0.66
C SER A 60 -14.81 4.02 -1.87
N ILE A 61 -15.74 3.07 -1.90
CA ILE A 61 -16.71 2.93 -2.99
C ILE A 61 -17.55 4.20 -3.11
N SER A 62 -18.07 4.69 -2.02
CA SER A 62 -18.88 5.92 -2.00
C SER A 62 -18.09 7.13 -2.47
N LEU A 63 -16.87 7.29 -1.96
CA LEU A 63 -16.00 8.41 -2.31
C LEU A 63 -15.64 8.40 -3.80
N LEU A 64 -15.21 7.25 -4.31
CA LEU A 64 -14.78 7.13 -5.70
C LEU A 64 -15.94 7.23 -6.67
N ASN A 65 -17.05 6.54 -6.41
CA ASN A 65 -18.23 6.59 -7.28
C ASN A 65 -18.83 7.99 -7.35
N SER A 66 -18.85 8.72 -6.25
CA SER A 66 -19.34 10.11 -6.20
C SER A 66 -18.49 11.06 -7.02
N ASN A 67 -17.25 10.69 -7.32
CA ASN A 67 -16.31 11.48 -8.10
C ASN A 67 -16.11 10.93 -9.53
N GLY A 68 -17.02 10.09 -9.99
CA GLY A 68 -17.05 9.62 -11.36
C GLY A 68 -16.18 8.42 -11.68
N TYR A 69 -15.60 7.78 -10.68
CA TYR A 69 -14.79 6.57 -10.87
C TYR A 69 -15.66 5.33 -10.73
N LYS A 70 -15.39 4.33 -11.56
CA LYS A 70 -16.01 3.01 -11.45
C LYS A 70 -15.13 2.12 -10.59
N THR A 71 -15.74 1.46 -9.62
CA THR A 71 -15.05 0.57 -8.70
C THR A 71 -15.58 -0.85 -8.84
N THR A 72 -14.69 -1.83 -8.63
CA THR A 72 -15.03 -3.24 -8.58
C THR A 72 -14.51 -3.79 -7.25
N GLU A 73 -15.34 -4.52 -6.53
CA GLU A 73 -14.89 -5.21 -5.33
C GLU A 73 -14.11 -6.45 -5.73
N ILE A 74 -12.84 -6.51 -5.32
CA ILE A 74 -11.98 -7.67 -5.53
C ILE A 74 -11.68 -8.25 -4.15
N GLY A 75 -12.18 -9.45 -3.89
CA GLY A 75 -11.96 -10.05 -2.58
C GLY A 75 -12.55 -9.19 -1.48
N ARG A 76 -13.87 -9.07 -1.45
CA ARG A 76 -14.62 -8.32 -0.44
C ARG A 76 -14.19 -8.67 0.99
N GLU A 77 -13.89 -9.93 1.22
CA GLU A 77 -13.36 -10.45 2.47
C GLU A 77 -11.99 -9.86 2.85
N PHE A 78 -11.23 -9.37 1.87
CA PHE A 78 -9.91 -8.76 2.10
C PHE A 78 -9.97 -7.23 2.16
N GLY A 79 -11.14 -6.64 1.92
CA GLY A 79 -11.31 -5.19 1.96
C GLY A 79 -10.65 -4.45 0.81
N THR A 80 -10.49 -5.11 -0.36
CA THR A 80 -9.84 -4.53 -1.53
C THR A 80 -10.85 -4.14 -2.59
N ILE A 81 -10.72 -2.93 -3.11
CA ILE A 81 -11.45 -2.47 -4.29
C ILE A 81 -10.47 -2.18 -5.42
N GLU A 82 -10.92 -2.40 -6.64
CA GLU A 82 -10.16 -2.08 -7.84
C GLU A 82 -10.75 -0.86 -8.53
N LEU A 83 -9.86 0.00 -8.96
CA LEU A 83 -10.16 1.16 -9.79
C LEU A 83 -9.35 1.04 -11.07
N GLN A 84 -10.04 0.99 -12.22
CA GLN A 84 -9.38 0.95 -13.53
C GLN A 84 -9.32 2.35 -14.11
N ILE A 85 -8.11 2.82 -14.41
CA ILE A 85 -7.87 4.11 -15.04
C ILE A 85 -6.99 3.89 -16.28
N ASP A 86 -7.57 4.07 -17.45
CA ASP A 86 -6.92 3.75 -18.73
C ASP A 86 -6.41 2.30 -18.72
N ASP A 87 -5.12 2.06 -19.00
CA ASP A 87 -4.51 0.73 -18.96
C ASP A 87 -3.95 0.36 -17.58
N ASN A 88 -4.17 1.21 -16.58
CA ASN A 88 -3.57 1.03 -15.25
C ASN A 88 -4.60 0.48 -14.28
N SER A 89 -4.15 -0.41 -13.41
CA SER A 89 -4.96 -0.99 -12.34
C SER A 89 -4.53 -0.40 -11.00
N VAL A 90 -5.50 0.12 -10.26
CA VAL A 90 -5.28 0.67 -8.92
C VAL A 90 -6.08 -0.16 -7.93
N HIS A 91 -5.40 -0.77 -6.98
CA HIS A 91 -6.00 -1.52 -5.88
C HIS A 91 -5.93 -0.68 -4.61
N ILE A 92 -7.04 -0.58 -3.91
CA ILE A 92 -7.12 0.18 -2.67
C ILE A 92 -7.64 -0.77 -1.59
N THR A 93 -6.82 -1.01 -0.58
CA THR A 93 -7.11 -1.96 0.49
C THR A 93 -7.20 -1.23 1.81
N THR A 94 -8.25 -1.49 2.57
CA THR A 94 -8.38 -1.00 3.94
C THR A 94 -7.31 -1.64 4.82
N TYR A 95 -6.73 -0.88 5.75
CA TYR A 95 -5.75 -1.40 6.72
C TYR A 95 -6.28 -2.68 7.35
N ARG A 96 -5.45 -3.70 7.39
CA ARG A 96 -5.83 -4.98 7.95
C ARG A 96 -4.71 -5.61 8.76
N LYS A 97 -5.11 -6.50 9.64
CA LYS A 97 -4.24 -7.34 10.43
C LYS A 97 -4.61 -8.79 10.17
N ASP A 98 -3.63 -9.59 9.79
CA ASP A 98 -3.85 -11.02 9.62
C ASP A 98 -3.83 -11.68 11.00
N THR A 99 -4.91 -12.37 11.35
CA THR A 99 -4.97 -13.17 12.57
C THR A 99 -5.12 -14.63 12.21
N TYR A 100 -4.33 -15.47 12.86
CA TYR A 100 -4.40 -16.91 12.70
C TYR A 100 -5.10 -17.51 13.91
N GLU A 101 -6.28 -18.06 13.69
CA GLU A 101 -6.95 -18.87 14.71
C GLU A 101 -6.39 -20.27 14.67
N ASN A 102 -6.22 -20.90 15.85
CA ASN A 102 -5.58 -22.20 16.02
C ASN A 102 -6.26 -23.36 15.27
N THR A 103 -7.45 -23.14 14.73
CA THR A 103 -8.27 -24.20 14.10
C THR A 103 -8.57 -23.94 12.62
N SER A 104 -8.18 -22.79 12.08
CA SER A 104 -8.44 -22.40 10.71
C SER A 104 -7.16 -22.35 9.89
N ARG A 105 -7.20 -22.91 8.69
CA ARG A 105 -6.10 -22.79 7.72
C ARG A 105 -6.08 -21.41 7.04
N ASN A 106 -7.16 -20.65 7.16
CA ASN A 106 -7.27 -19.32 6.58
C ASN A 106 -7.13 -18.30 7.70
N PRO A 107 -6.25 -17.30 7.54
CA PRO A 107 -6.18 -16.22 8.52
C PRO A 107 -7.52 -15.47 8.53
N SER A 108 -8.04 -15.17 9.70
CA SER A 108 -9.12 -14.21 9.81
C SER A 108 -8.54 -12.81 9.61
N ILE A 109 -9.25 -11.97 8.84
CA ILE A 109 -8.81 -10.62 8.55
C ILE A 109 -9.60 -9.68 9.42
N GLU A 110 -8.89 -8.93 10.26
CA GLU A 110 -9.46 -7.88 11.08
C GLU A 110 -9.03 -6.53 10.55
N SER A 111 -9.89 -5.53 10.71
CA SER A 111 -9.51 -4.14 10.43
C SER A 111 -8.39 -3.72 11.38
N ALA A 112 -7.31 -3.21 10.82
CA ALA A 112 -6.23 -2.63 11.59
C ALA A 112 -6.44 -1.12 11.73
N ALA A 113 -6.02 -0.56 12.88
CA ALA A 113 -6.19 0.87 13.15
C ALA A 113 -5.15 1.75 12.43
N ASP A 114 -3.98 1.22 12.10
CA ASP A 114 -2.86 2.01 11.64
C ASP A 114 -2.06 1.36 10.50
N LEU A 115 -1.27 2.21 9.84
CA LEU A 115 -0.39 1.83 8.74
C LEU A 115 0.66 0.81 9.16
N ASN A 116 1.28 0.97 10.32
CA ASN A 116 2.35 0.07 10.76
C ASN A 116 1.86 -1.37 10.91
N THR A 117 0.67 -1.57 11.43
CA THR A 117 0.06 -2.89 11.53
C THR A 117 -0.20 -3.48 10.14
N ASP A 118 -0.69 -2.67 9.21
CA ASP A 118 -0.89 -3.12 7.81
C ASP A 118 0.43 -3.51 7.15
N LEU A 119 1.48 -2.71 7.32
CA LEU A 119 2.79 -3.01 6.75
C LEU A 119 3.41 -4.27 7.37
N SER A 120 3.18 -4.52 8.67
CA SER A 120 3.77 -5.66 9.38
C SER A 120 3.29 -7.02 8.87
N ARG A 121 2.12 -7.10 8.25
CA ARG A 121 1.56 -8.34 7.70
C ARG A 121 2.16 -8.73 6.34
N ARG A 122 2.91 -7.84 5.71
CA ARG A 122 3.50 -8.08 4.39
C ARG A 122 4.75 -8.95 4.54
N ASP A 123 4.99 -9.83 3.55
CA ASP A 123 6.01 -10.87 3.66
C ASP A 123 7.42 -10.32 3.72
N PHE A 124 7.76 -9.39 2.84
CA PHE A 124 9.13 -8.91 2.68
C PHE A 124 9.27 -7.45 3.06
N THR A 125 10.38 -7.09 3.68
CA THR A 125 10.69 -5.70 4.08
C THR A 125 10.67 -4.74 2.88
N ILE A 126 11.16 -5.18 1.73
CA ILE A 126 11.19 -4.39 0.49
C ILE A 126 9.78 -4.11 -0.06
N ASN A 127 8.78 -4.87 0.36
CA ASN A 127 7.38 -4.68 -0.01
C ASN A 127 6.56 -4.02 1.12
N SER A 128 7.23 -3.62 2.21
CA SER A 128 6.62 -3.01 3.39
C SER A 128 7.02 -1.56 3.55
N ILE A 129 7.33 -0.91 2.44
CA ILE A 129 7.64 0.52 2.37
C ILE A 129 6.38 1.23 1.88
N ALA A 130 5.95 2.26 2.58
CA ALA A 130 4.82 3.08 2.18
C ALA A 130 5.29 4.47 1.75
N TYR A 131 4.57 5.06 0.82
CA TYR A 131 4.86 6.41 0.34
C TYR A 131 3.61 7.28 0.39
N SER A 132 3.70 8.39 1.10
CA SER A 132 2.67 9.42 1.08
C SER A 132 2.93 10.38 -0.07
N ILE A 133 2.06 10.37 -1.07
CA ILE A 133 2.16 11.30 -2.20
C ILE A 133 1.96 12.74 -1.72
N LYS A 134 1.02 12.93 -0.81
CA LYS A 134 0.67 14.27 -0.28
C LYS A 134 1.83 14.89 0.50
N GLU A 135 2.39 14.13 1.44
CA GLU A 135 3.45 14.63 2.30
C GLU A 135 4.84 14.47 1.70
N ASN A 136 4.95 13.73 0.59
CA ASN A 136 6.22 13.39 -0.05
C ASN A 136 7.19 12.74 0.95
N GLU A 137 6.70 11.73 1.67
CA GLU A 137 7.46 11.02 2.69
C GLU A 137 7.35 9.51 2.54
N LEU A 138 8.47 8.83 2.82
CA LEU A 138 8.52 7.38 2.93
C LEU A 138 8.34 6.95 4.38
N VAL A 139 7.57 5.89 4.59
CA VAL A 139 7.39 5.22 5.87
C VAL A 139 7.95 3.81 5.74
N ASP A 140 9.03 3.53 6.46
CA ASP A 140 9.81 2.30 6.30
C ASP A 140 10.16 1.68 7.67
N PRO A 141 9.17 1.14 8.39
CA PRO A 141 9.38 0.65 9.74
C PRO A 141 10.25 -0.62 9.81
N PHE A 142 10.40 -1.36 8.71
CA PHE A 142 11.12 -2.63 8.67
C PHE A 142 12.43 -2.55 7.89
N LEU A 143 12.94 -1.34 7.64
CA LEU A 143 14.22 -1.12 6.98
C LEU A 143 14.30 -1.70 5.55
N GLY A 144 13.19 -1.67 4.83
CA GLY A 144 13.12 -2.15 3.45
C GLY A 144 14.04 -1.37 2.50
N LEU A 145 14.21 -0.08 2.71
CA LEU A 145 15.12 0.74 1.89
C LEU A 145 16.57 0.27 2.00
N LYS A 146 16.99 -0.11 3.20
CA LYS A 146 18.33 -0.66 3.44
C LYS A 146 18.50 -1.99 2.72
N ASP A 147 17.53 -2.87 2.83
CA ASP A 147 17.55 -4.18 2.17
C ASP A 147 17.56 -4.01 0.65
N LEU A 148 16.77 -3.07 0.14
CA LEU A 148 16.71 -2.79 -1.29
C LEU A 148 18.05 -2.28 -1.83
N ALA A 149 18.71 -1.38 -1.11
CA ALA A 149 20.00 -0.83 -1.49
C ALA A 149 21.12 -1.89 -1.47
N SER A 150 21.03 -2.86 -0.56
CA SER A 150 22.03 -3.94 -0.44
C SER A 150 21.71 -5.17 -1.30
N GLY A 151 20.56 -5.19 -1.98
CA GLY A 151 20.11 -6.36 -2.74
C GLY A 151 19.67 -7.52 -1.85
N THR A 152 19.31 -7.24 -0.60
CA THR A 152 18.92 -8.25 0.38
C THR A 152 17.40 -8.42 0.40
N VAL A 153 16.94 -9.67 0.58
CA VAL A 153 15.53 -9.96 0.79
C VAL A 153 15.35 -10.49 2.21
N SER A 154 14.58 -9.77 3.03
CA SER A 154 14.32 -10.15 4.42
C SER A 154 12.82 -10.22 4.66
N TYR A 155 12.38 -11.12 5.55
CA TYR A 155 11.01 -11.21 5.98
C TYR A 155 10.73 -10.20 7.09
N THR A 156 9.58 -9.52 7.03
CA THR A 156 9.19 -8.51 8.02
C THR A 156 9.07 -9.10 9.42
N HIS A 157 8.51 -10.29 9.54
CA HIS A 157 8.36 -10.95 10.83
C HIS A 157 9.70 -11.36 11.47
N LEU A 158 10.70 -11.75 10.66
CA LEU A 158 12.04 -12.02 11.14
C LEU A 158 12.72 -10.73 11.61
N ARG A 159 12.54 -9.65 10.85
CA ARG A 159 13.10 -8.35 11.21
C ARG A 159 12.51 -7.83 12.51
N ALA A 160 11.20 -7.99 12.70
CA ALA A 160 10.50 -7.53 13.91
C ALA A 160 10.90 -8.31 15.16
N HIS A 161 11.29 -9.57 15.02
CA HIS A 161 11.72 -10.44 16.12
C HIS A 161 13.22 -10.65 16.13
N GLU A 162 13.91 -10.10 15.17
CA GLU A 162 15.34 -10.26 15.08
C GLU A 162 16.03 -9.54 16.20
N THR A 163 16.76 -10.29 16.94
CA THR A 163 17.62 -9.77 17.96
C THR A 163 19.07 -10.00 17.62
N ASN A 164 19.40 -11.03 16.87
CA ASN A 164 20.78 -11.36 16.55
C ASN A 164 20.87 -12.40 15.44
N VAL A 165 21.10 -11.98 14.27
CA VAL A 165 21.52 -12.90 13.22
C VAL A 165 22.91 -12.54 12.76
#